data_1d0a2f115ddc89513a6dd7640b34fcb6
#
_entry.id   1d0a2f115ddc89513a6dd7640b34fcb6
#
_cell.length_a   1.000
_cell.length_b   1.000
_cell.length_c   1.000
_cell.angle_alpha   90.00
_cell.angle_beta   90.00
_cell.angle_gamma   90.00
#
_symmetry.space_group_name_H-M   'P 1'
#
loop_
_entity.id
_entity.type
_entity.pdbx_description
1 polymer ?
#
loop_
_entity_poly.entity_id
_entity_poly.type
_entity_poly.pdbx_seq_one_letter_code
_entity_poly.pdbx_strand_id
1 'polypeptide(L)'
;MYKRQRIREPEIYGEETYDALVEKVKEHAEEIGVEVEFFQSNHEGALIDEIQRAYFSQVDGIVFNPAGYTHTSIALADAVKAVSIPTVEVHISYVSERETYRQISFVRAVAIDTVEGQGLNGYLIAMDALKNHINNEG
;
A
#
# COMPACT_ATOMS: atom_id res chain seq x y z
N MET A 1 3.57 1.37 2.94
CA MET A 1 2.71 0.85 4.04
C MET A 1 2.03 -0.43 3.59
N TYR A 2 1.96 -1.44 4.43
CA TYR A 2 1.43 -2.75 4.07
C TYR A 2 0.86 -3.44 5.30
N LYS A 3 0.12 -4.53 5.10
CA LYS A 3 -0.47 -5.30 6.19
C LYS A 3 0.14 -6.69 6.24
N ARG A 4 0.43 -7.16 7.45
CA ARG A 4 0.95 -8.51 7.68
C ARG A 4 -0.14 -9.54 7.41
N GLN A 5 0.17 -10.57 6.61
CA GLN A 5 -0.77 -11.60 6.20
C GLN A 5 -0.34 -13.02 6.59
N ARG A 6 0.57 -13.13 7.54
CA ARG A 6 1.27 -14.36 7.88
C ARG A 6 0.37 -15.57 8.15
N ILE A 7 -0.74 -15.37 8.85
CA ILE A 7 -1.60 -16.47 9.29
C ILE A 7 -3.05 -16.32 8.81
N ARG A 8 -3.32 -15.42 7.87
CA ARG A 8 -4.67 -15.16 7.38
C ARG A 8 -4.80 -15.58 5.93
N GLU A 9 -5.81 -16.42 5.65
CA GLU A 9 -6.17 -16.78 4.28
C GLU A 9 -4.96 -17.07 3.38
N PRO A 10 -4.12 -18.08 3.73
CA PRO A 10 -2.89 -18.37 2.98
C PRO A 10 -3.12 -18.60 1.50
N GLU A 11 -4.26 -19.14 1.12
CA GLU A 11 -4.62 -19.40 -0.27
C GLU A 11 -4.78 -18.13 -1.09
N ILE A 12 -5.04 -16.96 -0.45
CA ILE A 12 -5.17 -15.67 -1.12
C ILE A 12 -3.82 -14.96 -1.19
N TYR A 13 -3.07 -15.00 -0.11
CA TYR A 13 -1.83 -14.24 0.04
C TYR A 13 -0.58 -15.07 -0.26
N GLY A 14 -0.75 -16.36 -0.55
CA GLY A 14 0.36 -17.27 -0.79
C GLY A 14 1.07 -17.66 0.52
N GLU A 15 2.22 -18.30 0.38
CA GLU A 15 2.99 -18.77 1.52
C GLU A 15 4.07 -17.79 1.96
N GLU A 16 4.24 -16.70 1.23
CA GLU A 16 5.26 -15.71 1.57
C GLU A 16 4.90 -14.98 2.85
N THR A 17 5.93 -14.69 3.65
CA THR A 17 5.76 -14.10 4.98
C THR A 17 5.96 -12.59 4.95
N TYR A 18 5.56 -11.95 6.05
CA TYR A 18 5.87 -10.55 6.30
C TYR A 18 7.37 -10.27 6.20
N ASP A 19 8.18 -11.17 6.77
CA ASP A 19 9.63 -11.00 6.74
C ASP A 19 10.18 -11.05 5.31
N ALA A 20 9.63 -11.94 4.48
CA ALA A 20 10.00 -12.01 3.08
C ALA A 20 9.64 -10.73 2.34
N LEU A 21 8.47 -10.15 2.65
CA LEU A 21 8.05 -8.88 2.07
C LEU A 21 9.02 -7.76 2.43
N VAL A 22 9.38 -7.64 3.70
CA VAL A 22 10.31 -6.62 4.18
C VAL A 22 11.66 -6.75 3.45
N GLU A 23 12.16 -7.97 3.31
CA GLU A 23 13.43 -8.23 2.61
C GLU A 23 13.35 -7.80 1.14
N LYS A 24 12.29 -8.18 0.43
CA LYS A 24 12.10 -7.80 -0.97
C LYS A 24 12.07 -6.29 -1.15
N VAL A 25 11.32 -5.61 -0.29
CA VAL A 25 11.17 -4.17 -0.37
C VAL A 25 12.47 -3.45 -0.07
N LYS A 26 13.21 -3.90 0.95
CA LYS A 26 14.52 -3.30 1.29
C LYS A 26 15.51 -3.45 0.15
N GLU A 27 15.60 -4.64 -0.43
CA GLU A 27 16.48 -4.90 -1.57
C GLU A 27 16.15 -4.00 -2.75
N HIS A 28 14.88 -3.91 -3.08
CA HIS A 28 14.42 -3.09 -4.20
C HIS A 28 14.66 -1.60 -3.93
N ALA A 29 14.47 -1.16 -2.70
CA ALA A 29 14.73 0.23 -2.31
C ALA A 29 16.19 0.60 -2.55
N GLU A 30 17.13 -0.30 -2.22
CA GLU A 30 18.55 -0.09 -2.51
C GLU A 30 18.80 0.00 -4.00
N GLU A 31 18.19 -0.89 -4.78
CA GLU A 31 18.38 -0.92 -6.24
C GLU A 31 17.92 0.38 -6.91
N ILE A 32 16.82 0.95 -6.46
CA ILE A 32 16.25 2.16 -7.07
C ILE A 32 16.65 3.45 -6.35
N GLY A 33 17.43 3.33 -5.26
CA GLY A 33 17.98 4.49 -4.56
C GLY A 33 16.97 5.28 -3.74
N VAL A 34 16.06 4.59 -3.04
CA VAL A 34 15.09 5.24 -2.15
C VAL A 34 15.24 4.71 -0.73
N GLU A 35 14.87 5.55 0.24
CA GLU A 35 14.76 5.13 1.63
C GLU A 35 13.34 4.67 1.87
N VAL A 36 13.16 3.61 2.66
CA VAL A 36 11.85 3.05 2.93
C VAL A 36 11.62 2.87 4.42
N GLU A 37 10.42 3.18 4.86
CA GLU A 37 9.94 2.94 6.21
C GLU A 37 8.73 2.02 6.14
N PHE A 38 8.54 1.21 7.17
CA PHE A 38 7.48 0.22 7.23
C PHE A 38 6.54 0.51 8.39
N PHE A 39 5.26 0.27 8.15
CA PHE A 39 4.26 0.34 9.19
C PHE A 39 3.16 -0.67 8.91
N GLN A 40 2.70 -1.35 9.96
CA GLN A 40 1.62 -2.32 9.84
C GLN A 40 0.73 -2.21 11.07
N SER A 41 -0.58 -2.18 10.86
CA SER A 41 -1.54 -2.17 11.96
C SER A 41 -2.86 -2.78 11.50
N ASN A 42 -3.58 -3.36 12.45
CA ASN A 42 -4.94 -3.85 12.24
C ASN A 42 -5.98 -2.81 12.64
N HIS A 43 -5.53 -1.64 13.11
CA HIS A 43 -6.41 -0.58 13.61
C HIS A 43 -6.49 0.57 12.62
N GLU A 44 -7.71 0.92 12.23
CA GLU A 44 -7.96 2.00 11.27
C GLU A 44 -7.36 3.33 11.77
N GLY A 45 -7.58 3.66 13.05
CA GLY A 45 -7.04 4.89 13.62
C GLY A 45 -5.53 4.96 13.57
N ALA A 46 -4.85 3.85 13.83
CA ALA A 46 -3.39 3.81 13.75
C ALA A 46 -2.89 4.02 12.32
N LEU A 47 -3.60 3.49 11.33
CA LEU A 47 -3.25 3.71 9.93
C LEU A 47 -3.44 5.17 9.54
N ILE A 48 -4.52 5.79 9.99
CA ILE A 48 -4.76 7.22 9.75
C ILE A 48 -3.66 8.06 10.38
N ASP A 49 -3.30 7.77 11.63
CA ASP A 49 -2.23 8.49 12.33
C ASP A 49 -0.91 8.37 11.59
N GLU A 50 -0.61 7.19 11.04
CA GLU A 50 0.63 6.99 10.30
C GLU A 50 0.65 7.76 8.98
N ILE A 51 -0.48 7.83 8.27
CA ILE A 51 -0.60 8.64 7.07
C ILE A 51 -0.33 10.11 7.39
N GLN A 52 -0.89 10.60 8.49
CA GLN A 52 -0.67 11.98 8.94
C GLN A 52 0.79 12.20 9.34
N ARG A 53 1.40 11.22 10.03
CA ARG A 53 2.82 11.29 10.38
C ARG A 53 3.70 11.39 9.14
N ALA A 54 3.35 10.67 8.07
CA ALA A 54 4.09 10.71 6.81
C ALA A 54 4.11 12.14 6.26
N TYR A 55 3.01 12.87 6.37
CA TYR A 55 2.95 14.27 5.96
C TYR A 55 3.95 15.13 6.74
N PHE A 56 3.93 15.03 8.07
CA PHE A 56 4.82 15.83 8.91
C PHE A 56 6.29 15.44 8.77
N SER A 57 6.58 14.20 8.39
CA SER A 57 7.95 13.74 8.15
C SER A 57 8.41 13.98 6.71
N GLN A 58 7.58 14.62 5.89
CA GLN A 58 7.90 14.97 4.50
C GLN A 58 8.21 13.75 3.63
N VAL A 59 7.46 12.69 3.82
CA VAL A 59 7.55 11.48 3.00
C VAL A 59 7.10 11.82 1.56
N ASP A 60 7.81 11.31 0.58
CA ASP A 60 7.56 11.65 -0.84
C ASP A 60 6.51 10.77 -1.50
N GLY A 61 6.27 9.58 -0.99
CA GLY A 61 5.29 8.66 -1.56
C GLY A 61 4.87 7.60 -0.57
N ILE A 62 3.70 7.02 -0.79
CA ILE A 62 3.14 5.98 0.07
C ILE A 62 2.71 4.79 -0.78
N VAL A 63 3.16 3.60 -0.40
CA VAL A 63 2.61 2.34 -0.92
C VAL A 63 1.68 1.80 0.17
N PHE A 64 0.40 1.67 -0.16
CA PHE A 64 -0.62 1.39 0.84
C PHE A 64 -1.45 0.16 0.48
N ASN A 65 -1.44 -0.83 1.37
CA ASN A 65 -2.36 -1.96 1.31
C ASN A 65 -3.38 -1.79 2.45
N PRO A 66 -4.58 -1.28 2.17
CA PRO A 66 -5.59 -1.08 3.21
C PRO A 66 -6.28 -2.38 3.64
N ALA A 67 -6.00 -3.49 2.96
CA ALA A 67 -6.57 -4.81 3.28
C ALA A 67 -8.12 -4.74 3.34
N GLY A 68 -8.74 -5.24 4.39
CA GLY A 68 -10.20 -5.24 4.52
C GLY A 68 -10.81 -3.84 4.57
N TYR A 69 -10.07 -2.85 5.04
CA TYR A 69 -10.56 -1.47 5.08
C TYR A 69 -10.71 -0.85 3.69
N THR A 70 -10.14 -1.46 2.66
CA THR A 70 -10.32 -1.05 1.26
C THR A 70 -11.79 -0.83 0.93
N HIS A 71 -12.65 -1.72 1.42
CA HIS A 71 -14.04 -1.82 1.01
C HIS A 71 -14.99 -1.06 1.94
N THR A 72 -14.49 -0.49 3.03
CA THR A 72 -15.32 0.11 4.07
C THR A 72 -14.85 1.48 4.55
N SER A 73 -13.56 1.81 4.40
CA SER A 73 -13.02 2.99 5.07
C SER A 73 -12.93 4.22 4.18
N ILE A 74 -13.95 5.05 4.30
CA ILE A 74 -13.91 6.41 3.76
C ILE A 74 -12.89 7.25 4.53
N ALA A 75 -12.73 6.97 5.84
CA ALA A 75 -11.80 7.71 6.68
C ALA A 75 -10.35 7.57 6.20
N LEU A 76 -9.94 6.37 5.76
CA LEU A 76 -8.61 6.17 5.19
C LEU A 76 -8.45 6.93 3.87
N ALA A 77 -9.45 6.90 3.01
CA ALA A 77 -9.44 7.66 1.76
C ALA A 77 -9.31 9.16 2.01
N ASP A 78 -10.04 9.66 3.00
CA ASP A 78 -9.96 11.07 3.38
C ASP A 78 -8.58 11.44 3.90
N ALA A 79 -7.96 10.57 4.69
CA ALA A 79 -6.61 10.80 5.21
C ALA A 79 -5.59 10.88 4.06
N VAL A 80 -5.67 9.96 3.11
CA VAL A 80 -4.78 9.96 1.93
C VAL A 80 -4.96 11.24 1.13
N LYS A 81 -6.20 11.65 0.89
CA LYS A 81 -6.50 12.87 0.14
C LYS A 81 -5.99 14.11 0.86
N ALA A 82 -6.17 14.15 2.19
CA ALA A 82 -5.80 15.32 2.98
C ALA A 82 -4.30 15.58 2.99
N VAL A 83 -3.47 14.54 3.03
CA VAL A 83 -2.01 14.73 3.06
C VAL A 83 -1.44 15.05 1.68
N SER A 84 -2.15 14.74 0.61
CA SER A 84 -1.74 15.01 -0.77
C SER A 84 -0.39 14.39 -1.16
N ILE A 85 0.02 13.32 -0.51
CA ILE A 85 1.22 12.58 -0.86
C ILE A 85 0.82 11.55 -1.93
N PRO A 86 1.56 11.44 -3.04
CA PRO A 86 1.27 10.41 -4.05
C PRO A 86 1.22 9.03 -3.40
N THR A 87 0.11 8.32 -3.61
CA THR A 87 -0.14 7.03 -2.99
C THR A 87 -0.51 6.01 -4.06
N VAL A 88 0.11 4.84 -4.02
CA VAL A 88 -0.27 3.70 -4.85
C VAL A 88 -0.91 2.65 -3.96
N GLU A 89 -2.11 2.23 -4.34
CA GLU A 89 -2.83 1.17 -3.64
C GLU A 89 -2.33 -0.19 -4.12
N VAL A 90 -2.05 -1.11 -3.19
CA VAL A 90 -1.56 -2.45 -3.51
C VAL A 90 -2.45 -3.51 -2.87
N HIS A 91 -2.75 -4.55 -3.65
CA HIS A 91 -3.39 -5.77 -3.17
C HIS A 91 -2.60 -6.96 -3.71
N ILE A 92 -2.36 -7.96 -2.86
CA ILE A 92 -1.61 -9.16 -3.25
C ILE A 92 -2.43 -9.99 -4.24
N SER A 93 -3.74 -10.07 -4.04
CA SER A 93 -4.66 -10.79 -4.92
C SER A 93 -5.47 -9.83 -5.79
N TYR A 94 -6.19 -10.37 -6.77
CA TYR A 94 -7.13 -9.59 -7.58
C TYR A 94 -8.43 -9.39 -6.81
N VAL A 95 -8.57 -8.29 -6.08
CA VAL A 95 -9.79 -7.99 -5.33
C VAL A 95 -10.98 -7.74 -6.26
N SER A 96 -10.72 -7.25 -7.47
CA SER A 96 -11.77 -7.02 -8.47
C SER A 96 -12.44 -8.32 -8.95
N GLU A 97 -11.80 -9.46 -8.74
CA GLU A 97 -12.33 -10.78 -9.12
C GLU A 97 -12.94 -11.53 -7.95
N ARG A 98 -13.01 -10.91 -6.78
CA ARG A 98 -13.56 -11.52 -5.57
C ARG A 98 -15.05 -11.16 -5.44
N GLU A 99 -15.61 -11.33 -4.26
CA GLU A 99 -17.02 -11.04 -4.00
C GLU A 99 -17.36 -9.59 -4.36
N THR A 100 -18.62 -9.32 -4.73
CA THR A 100 -19.05 -7.99 -5.14
C THR A 100 -18.69 -6.90 -4.13
N TYR A 101 -18.83 -7.17 -2.83
CA TYR A 101 -18.52 -6.18 -1.81
C TYR A 101 -17.02 -5.88 -1.70
N ARG A 102 -16.15 -6.73 -2.31
CA ARG A 102 -14.70 -6.51 -2.34
C ARG A 102 -14.24 -5.80 -3.61
N GLN A 103 -15.15 -5.47 -4.51
CA GLN A 103 -14.81 -4.79 -5.76
C GLN A 103 -14.75 -3.27 -5.60
N ILE A 104 -15.31 -2.75 -4.51
CA ILE A 104 -15.29 -1.32 -4.21
C ILE A 104 -14.03 -0.98 -3.42
N SER A 105 -13.33 0.08 -3.84
CA SER A 105 -12.20 0.62 -3.09
C SER A 105 -12.34 2.13 -2.97
N PHE A 106 -12.42 2.63 -1.74
CA PHE A 106 -12.49 4.07 -1.50
C PHE A 106 -11.12 4.72 -1.70
N VAL A 107 -10.03 4.01 -1.35
CA VAL A 107 -8.66 4.53 -1.51
C VAL A 107 -8.30 4.69 -2.99
N ARG A 108 -8.82 3.81 -3.86
CA ARG A 108 -8.54 3.87 -5.30
C ARG A 108 -8.89 5.23 -5.89
N ALA A 109 -9.95 5.86 -5.42
CA ALA A 109 -10.39 7.15 -5.94
C ALA A 109 -9.40 8.29 -5.66
N VAL A 110 -8.55 8.13 -4.65
CA VAL A 110 -7.58 9.15 -4.23
C VAL A 110 -6.12 8.73 -4.46
N ALA A 111 -5.90 7.49 -4.90
CA ALA A 111 -4.57 6.98 -5.24
C ALA A 111 -4.22 7.36 -6.68
N ILE A 112 -2.93 7.45 -6.97
CA ILE A 112 -2.48 7.72 -8.33
C ILE A 112 -2.52 6.47 -9.21
N ASP A 113 -2.45 5.30 -8.60
CA ASP A 113 -2.48 4.03 -9.31
C ASP A 113 -2.88 2.90 -8.36
N THR A 114 -3.26 1.77 -8.92
CA THR A 114 -3.60 0.57 -8.17
C THR A 114 -2.90 -0.63 -8.80
N VAL A 115 -2.26 -1.45 -7.96
CA VAL A 115 -1.59 -2.69 -8.36
C VAL A 115 -2.26 -3.84 -7.63
N GLU A 116 -2.73 -4.84 -8.37
CA GLU A 116 -3.36 -6.00 -7.74
C GLU A 116 -2.97 -7.29 -8.46
N GLY A 117 -3.03 -8.41 -7.72
CA GLY A 117 -2.84 -9.73 -8.29
C GLY A 117 -1.40 -10.12 -8.60
N GLN A 118 -0.42 -9.37 -8.09
CA GLN A 118 1.00 -9.62 -8.39
C GLN A 118 1.75 -10.22 -7.20
N GLY A 119 1.05 -10.70 -6.19
CA GLY A 119 1.68 -11.20 -4.98
C GLY A 119 2.52 -10.12 -4.32
N LEU A 120 3.61 -10.50 -3.71
CA LEU A 120 4.51 -9.56 -3.04
C LEU A 120 5.23 -8.62 -4.03
N ASN A 121 5.39 -9.05 -5.28
CA ASN A 121 6.02 -8.20 -6.30
C ASN A 121 5.19 -6.95 -6.58
N GLY A 122 3.91 -6.94 -6.24
CA GLY A 122 3.05 -5.77 -6.38
C GLY A 122 3.60 -4.56 -5.65
N TYR A 123 4.23 -4.77 -4.49
CA TYR A 123 4.85 -3.67 -3.74
C TYR A 123 6.03 -3.06 -4.49
N LEU A 124 6.80 -3.88 -5.20
CA LEU A 124 7.94 -3.40 -5.98
C LEU A 124 7.46 -2.60 -7.19
N ILE A 125 6.41 -3.08 -7.85
CA ILE A 125 5.79 -2.38 -8.97
C ILE A 125 5.25 -1.03 -8.50
N ALA A 126 4.62 -0.99 -7.33
CA ALA A 126 4.10 0.25 -6.76
C ALA A 126 5.21 1.25 -6.45
N MET A 127 6.33 0.76 -5.91
CA MET A 127 7.50 1.60 -5.64
C MET A 127 8.05 2.24 -6.92
N ASP A 128 8.13 1.46 -8.00
CA ASP A 128 8.59 1.95 -9.29
C ASP A 128 7.63 3.00 -9.86
N ALA A 129 6.34 2.76 -9.74
CA ALA A 129 5.32 3.71 -10.19
C ALA A 129 5.42 5.04 -9.42
N LEU A 130 5.62 4.98 -8.11
CA LEU A 130 5.80 6.16 -7.28
C LEU A 130 7.06 6.92 -7.67
N LYS A 131 8.17 6.23 -7.83
CA LYS A 131 9.43 6.88 -8.18
C LYS A 131 9.32 7.58 -9.53
N ASN A 132 8.71 6.93 -10.51
CA ASN A 132 8.49 7.54 -11.83
C ASN A 132 7.59 8.76 -11.73
N HIS A 133 6.53 8.68 -10.95
CA HIS A 133 5.61 9.80 -10.75
C HIS A 133 6.33 11.00 -10.13
N ILE A 134 7.09 10.77 -9.07
CA ILE A 134 7.80 11.82 -8.35
C ILE A 134 8.86 12.47 -9.25
N ASN A 135 9.59 11.67 -10.01
CA ASN A 135 10.62 12.19 -10.91
C ASN A 135 10.02 13.02 -12.05
N ASN A 136 8.85 12.64 -12.55
CA ASN A 136 8.18 13.37 -13.63
C ASN A 136 7.52 14.67 -13.15
N GLU A 137 7.13 14.72 -11.88
CA GLU A 137 6.51 15.90 -11.27
C GLU A 137 7.55 16.91 -10.79
N GLY A 138 8.74 16.40 -10.49
CA GLY A 138 9.82 17.20 -9.95
C GLY A 138 10.64 17.81 -11.04
#